data_df713890df9f0ee878eb3886c3805935
#
_entry.id   df713890df9f0ee878eb3886c3805935
#
_cell.length_a   1.000
_cell.length_b   1.000
_cell.length_c   1.000
_cell.angle_alpha   90.00
_cell.angle_beta   90.00
_cell.angle_gamma   90.00
#
_symmetry.space_group_name_H-M   'P 1'
#
loop_
_entity.id
_entity.type
_entity.pdbx_description
1 polymer ?
#
loop_
_entity_poly.entity_id
_entity_poly.type
_entity_poly.pdbx_seq_one_letter_code
_entity_poly.pdbx_strand_id
1 'polypeptide(L)'
;IWRGTTGAEMGMEKAQADYMGMLATVMNSLALQDALENEGVPTRVQTSIEMRQIAEPYIRRRAVRHLEKGRVVIFAAGTGNPYFSTDTTAALRAAEINADVILMAKNNVDGVYSSDPMKDLNATKFSELTHLDVISKGLQVMDTTASSLSMDNDIPLVVFNLNRQGNIRRVIMGEDIGTTVRGK
;
A
#
# COMPACT_ATOMS: atom_id res chain seq x y z
N ILE A 1 -12.77 6.25 -5.27
CA ILE A 1 -13.75 6.46 -6.35
C ILE A 1 -14.37 5.12 -6.76
N TRP A 2 -13.60 4.12 -7.12
CA TRP A 2 -14.06 2.81 -7.58
C TRP A 2 -13.20 1.68 -6.99
N ARG A 3 -13.82 0.54 -6.69
CA ARG A 3 -13.13 -0.68 -6.30
C ARG A 3 -13.53 -1.82 -7.21
N GLY A 4 -12.59 -2.62 -7.71
CA GLY A 4 -12.84 -3.76 -8.58
C GLY A 4 -13.75 -4.80 -7.92
N THR A 5 -13.64 -5.01 -6.61
CA THR A 5 -14.52 -5.89 -5.83
C THR A 5 -15.99 -5.45 -5.94
N THR A 6 -16.26 -4.16 -5.78
CA THR A 6 -17.64 -3.60 -5.91
C THR A 6 -18.22 -3.84 -7.31
N GLY A 7 -17.42 -3.65 -8.37
CA GLY A 7 -17.87 -3.94 -9.72
C GLY A 7 -18.18 -5.42 -9.95
N ALA A 8 -17.36 -6.32 -9.42
CA ALA A 8 -17.57 -7.76 -9.52
C ALA A 8 -18.84 -8.18 -8.76
N GLU A 9 -19.11 -7.62 -7.58
CA GLU A 9 -20.34 -7.84 -6.80
C GLU A 9 -21.60 -7.36 -7.56
N MET A 10 -21.47 -6.34 -8.41
CA MET A 10 -22.53 -5.86 -9.29
C MET A 10 -22.69 -6.68 -10.59
N GLY A 11 -21.95 -7.79 -10.74
CA GLY A 11 -22.05 -8.69 -11.89
C GLY A 11 -21.15 -8.34 -13.08
N MET A 12 -20.20 -7.40 -12.91
CA MET A 12 -19.18 -7.13 -13.92
C MET A 12 -18.15 -8.26 -14.00
N GLU A 13 -17.59 -8.47 -15.17
CA GLU A 13 -16.41 -9.32 -15.31
C GLU A 13 -15.28 -8.80 -14.42
N LYS A 14 -14.66 -9.71 -13.63
CA LYS A 14 -13.63 -9.37 -12.62
C LYS A 14 -12.47 -8.56 -13.23
N ALA A 15 -11.95 -9.00 -14.39
CA ALA A 15 -10.85 -8.31 -15.05
C ALA A 15 -11.23 -6.87 -15.43
N GLN A 16 -12.45 -6.68 -15.96
CA GLN A 16 -12.95 -5.36 -16.34
C GLN A 16 -13.13 -4.44 -15.12
N ALA A 17 -13.70 -4.97 -14.04
CA ALA A 17 -13.87 -4.26 -12.80
C ALA A 17 -12.51 -3.84 -12.17
N ASP A 18 -11.50 -4.70 -12.26
CA ASP A 18 -10.14 -4.42 -11.79
C ASP A 18 -9.46 -3.33 -12.64
N TYR A 19 -9.61 -3.35 -13.98
CA TYR A 19 -9.11 -2.26 -14.85
C TYR A 19 -9.74 -0.92 -14.50
N MET A 20 -11.03 -0.87 -14.23
CA MET A 20 -11.70 0.36 -13.78
C MET A 20 -11.11 0.83 -12.42
N GLY A 21 -10.84 -0.11 -11.51
CA GLY A 21 -10.16 0.18 -10.25
C GLY A 21 -8.76 0.77 -10.46
N MET A 22 -7.98 0.22 -11.39
CA MET A 22 -6.66 0.73 -11.74
C MET A 22 -6.74 2.16 -12.30
N LEU A 23 -7.68 2.44 -13.21
CA LEU A 23 -7.90 3.80 -13.73
C LEU A 23 -8.32 4.78 -12.63
N ALA A 24 -9.15 4.35 -11.69
CA ALA A 24 -9.52 5.16 -10.53
C ALA A 24 -8.30 5.52 -9.67
N THR A 25 -7.32 4.61 -9.52
CA THR A 25 -6.06 4.94 -8.82
C THR A 25 -5.24 5.99 -9.55
N VAL A 26 -5.26 6.00 -10.88
CA VAL A 26 -4.59 7.05 -11.67
C VAL A 26 -5.20 8.41 -11.40
N MET A 27 -6.52 8.51 -11.42
CA MET A 27 -7.23 9.76 -11.08
C MET A 27 -6.85 10.25 -9.66
N ASN A 28 -6.86 9.34 -8.67
CA ASN A 28 -6.45 9.68 -7.31
C ASN A 28 -4.99 10.13 -7.23
N SER A 29 -4.10 9.51 -8.01
CA SER A 29 -2.68 9.84 -8.05
C SER A 29 -2.41 11.21 -8.62
N LEU A 30 -3.16 11.63 -9.65
CA LEU A 30 -3.06 12.98 -10.21
C LEU A 30 -3.53 14.05 -9.21
N ALA A 31 -4.65 13.79 -8.52
CA ALA A 31 -5.14 14.70 -7.48
C ALA A 31 -4.14 14.82 -6.30
N LEU A 32 -3.53 13.69 -5.90
CA LEU A 32 -2.51 13.71 -4.84
C LEU A 32 -1.24 14.43 -5.29
N GLN A 33 -0.82 14.24 -6.55
CA GLN A 33 0.33 14.96 -7.11
C GLN A 33 0.08 16.48 -7.06
N ASP A 34 -1.06 16.92 -7.55
CA ASP A 34 -1.42 18.35 -7.55
C ASP A 34 -1.40 18.94 -6.13
N ALA A 35 -2.02 18.23 -5.17
CA ALA A 35 -2.04 18.67 -3.79
C ALA A 35 -0.63 18.77 -3.17
N LEU A 36 0.25 17.80 -3.44
CA LEU A 36 1.62 17.79 -2.92
C LEU A 36 2.48 18.88 -3.59
N GLU A 37 2.33 19.09 -4.89
CA GLU A 37 3.07 20.14 -5.62
C GLU A 37 2.61 21.55 -5.22
N ASN A 38 1.34 21.75 -4.89
CA ASN A 38 0.85 23.01 -4.32
C ASN A 38 1.45 23.30 -2.93
N GLU A 39 1.81 22.28 -2.17
CA GLU A 39 2.56 22.40 -0.90
C GLU A 39 4.09 22.48 -1.10
N GLY A 40 4.56 22.60 -2.34
CA GLY A 40 5.97 22.72 -2.67
C GLY A 40 6.75 21.41 -2.64
N VAL A 41 6.07 20.25 -2.62
CA VAL A 41 6.70 18.92 -2.61
C VAL A 41 6.82 18.37 -4.04
N PRO A 42 8.03 18.31 -4.63
CA PRO A 42 8.20 17.79 -5.99
C PRO A 42 7.73 16.33 -6.09
N THR A 43 6.74 16.07 -6.91
CA THR A 43 6.08 14.77 -7.01
C THR A 43 6.06 14.25 -8.45
N ARG A 44 6.09 12.93 -8.64
CA ARG A 44 5.95 12.27 -9.94
C ARG A 44 4.96 11.11 -9.84
N VAL A 45 4.05 11.02 -10.81
CA VAL A 45 3.17 9.88 -10.97
C VAL A 45 3.76 8.94 -12.01
N GLN A 46 3.91 7.67 -11.65
CA GLN A 46 4.28 6.60 -12.57
C GLN A 46 3.18 5.55 -12.60
N THR A 47 2.74 5.17 -13.81
CA THR A 47 1.65 4.23 -14.02
C THR A 47 2.11 2.94 -14.65
N SER A 48 1.56 1.82 -14.20
CA SER A 48 1.81 0.48 -14.78
C SER A 48 1.04 0.25 -16.08
N ILE A 49 -0.02 1.01 -16.34
CA ILE A 49 -0.72 1.04 -17.63
C ILE A 49 -0.20 2.23 -18.42
N GLU A 50 0.27 2.01 -19.64
CA GLU A 50 0.85 3.07 -20.46
C GLU A 50 -0.17 4.12 -20.86
N MET A 51 0.05 5.36 -20.45
CA MET A 51 -0.77 6.53 -20.78
C MET A 51 0.10 7.80 -20.75
N ARG A 52 1.07 7.84 -21.65
CA ARG A 52 2.18 8.82 -21.67
C ARG A 52 1.75 10.29 -21.66
N GLN A 53 0.55 10.59 -22.14
CA GLN A 53 0.00 11.96 -22.15
C GLN A 53 -0.42 12.43 -20.75
N ILE A 54 -0.57 11.51 -19.79
CA ILE A 54 -1.14 11.77 -18.45
C ILE A 54 -0.09 11.56 -17.36
N ALA A 55 0.68 10.46 -17.42
CA ALA A 55 1.64 10.08 -16.40
C ALA A 55 2.84 9.33 -17.02
N GLU A 56 3.96 9.33 -16.32
CA GLU A 56 5.14 8.58 -16.77
C GLU A 56 4.85 7.06 -16.74
N PRO A 57 5.29 6.29 -17.75
CA PRO A 57 5.27 4.84 -17.62
C PRO A 57 6.22 4.40 -16.50
N TYR A 58 5.77 3.42 -15.70
CA TYR A 58 6.62 2.87 -14.64
C TYR A 58 7.87 2.21 -15.22
N ILE A 59 9.00 2.72 -14.82
CA ILE A 59 10.32 2.15 -15.09
C ILE A 59 11.12 2.23 -13.79
N ARG A 60 11.49 1.08 -13.21
CA ARG A 60 12.19 0.99 -11.91
C ARG A 60 13.34 2.01 -11.78
N ARG A 61 14.23 2.09 -12.77
CA ARG A 61 15.38 3.01 -12.73
C ARG A 61 14.96 4.48 -12.70
N ARG A 62 13.84 4.85 -13.32
CA ARG A 62 13.30 6.21 -13.25
C ARG A 62 12.72 6.50 -11.87
N ALA A 63 11.98 5.54 -11.28
CA ALA A 63 11.45 5.66 -9.92
C ALA A 63 12.59 5.91 -8.92
N VAL A 64 13.62 5.06 -8.93
CA VAL A 64 14.80 5.22 -8.07
C VAL A 64 15.46 6.59 -8.30
N ARG A 65 15.64 7.01 -9.56
CA ARG A 65 16.23 8.32 -9.87
C ARG A 65 15.39 9.50 -9.37
N HIS A 66 14.07 9.37 -9.32
CA HIS A 66 13.22 10.40 -8.72
C HIS A 66 13.40 10.44 -7.20
N LEU A 67 13.41 9.28 -6.54
CA LEU A 67 13.65 9.17 -5.10
C LEU A 67 15.02 9.74 -4.70
N GLU A 68 16.09 9.41 -5.42
CA GLU A 68 17.43 9.98 -5.23
C GLU A 68 17.47 11.51 -5.33
N LYS A 69 16.56 12.11 -6.09
CA LYS A 69 16.39 13.55 -6.20
C LYS A 69 15.47 14.16 -5.14
N GLY A 70 15.10 13.40 -4.12
CA GLY A 70 14.21 13.87 -3.04
C GLY A 70 12.77 14.11 -3.49
N ARG A 71 12.31 13.43 -4.55
CA ARG A 71 10.93 13.55 -5.04
C ARG A 71 10.04 12.48 -4.43
N VAL A 72 8.79 12.81 -4.21
CA VAL A 72 7.77 11.80 -3.96
C VAL A 72 7.41 11.12 -5.28
N VAL A 73 7.30 9.79 -5.26
CA VAL A 73 6.85 8.99 -6.41
C VAL A 73 5.54 8.31 -6.05
N ILE A 74 4.50 8.55 -6.84
CA ILE A 74 3.20 7.91 -6.70
C ILE A 74 3.09 6.82 -7.76
N PHE A 75 2.95 5.56 -7.33
CA PHE A 75 2.74 4.43 -8.22
C PHE A 75 1.25 4.21 -8.45
N ALA A 76 0.80 4.38 -9.68
CA ALA A 76 -0.59 4.28 -10.10
C ALA A 76 -0.85 3.01 -10.94
N ALA A 77 -2.10 2.62 -11.08
CA ALA A 77 -2.59 1.46 -11.82
C ALA A 77 -2.07 0.11 -11.29
N GLY A 78 -1.74 0.04 -10.01
CA GLY A 78 -1.36 -1.22 -9.38
C GLY A 78 -0.18 -1.91 -10.05
N THR A 79 -0.31 -3.22 -10.31
CA THR A 79 0.66 -4.00 -11.10
C THR A 79 0.48 -3.81 -12.62
N GLY A 80 -0.63 -3.20 -13.06
CA GLY A 80 -1.05 -3.17 -14.46
C GLY A 80 -1.81 -4.42 -14.90
N ASN A 81 -1.96 -5.42 -14.02
CA ASN A 81 -2.65 -6.68 -14.30
C ASN A 81 -3.84 -6.88 -13.38
N PRO A 82 -4.98 -7.36 -13.89
CA PRO A 82 -6.12 -7.78 -13.06
C PRO A 82 -5.73 -8.87 -12.05
N TYR A 83 -6.60 -9.10 -11.08
CA TYR A 83 -6.48 -10.13 -10.03
C TYR A 83 -5.43 -9.87 -8.94
N PHE A 84 -4.58 -8.87 -9.09
CA PHE A 84 -3.63 -8.47 -8.04
C PHE A 84 -4.21 -7.36 -7.17
N SER A 85 -3.95 -7.46 -5.87
CA SER A 85 -4.38 -6.45 -4.90
C SER A 85 -3.46 -5.23 -4.87
N THR A 86 -3.92 -4.17 -4.21
CA THR A 86 -3.09 -3.01 -3.89
C THR A 86 -1.97 -3.38 -2.91
N ASP A 87 -2.22 -4.31 -1.98
CA ASP A 87 -1.23 -4.78 -1.01
C ASP A 87 -0.08 -5.52 -1.73
N THR A 88 -0.41 -6.43 -2.66
CA THR A 88 0.58 -7.09 -3.53
C THR A 88 1.39 -6.07 -4.32
N THR A 89 0.74 -5.03 -4.85
CA THR A 89 1.44 -3.96 -5.57
C THR A 89 2.41 -3.21 -4.66
N ALA A 90 2.00 -2.88 -3.44
CA ALA A 90 2.85 -2.16 -2.49
C ALA A 90 4.11 -2.98 -2.15
N ALA A 91 3.96 -4.28 -1.86
CA ALA A 91 5.08 -5.18 -1.60
C ALA A 91 6.03 -5.29 -2.81
N LEU A 92 5.47 -5.44 -4.03
CA LEU A 92 6.27 -5.50 -5.26
C LEU A 92 7.06 -4.21 -5.48
N ARG A 93 6.42 -3.04 -5.39
CA ARG A 93 7.11 -1.76 -5.58
C ARG A 93 8.15 -1.51 -4.51
N ALA A 94 7.86 -1.86 -3.25
CA ALA A 94 8.83 -1.75 -2.16
C ALA A 94 10.09 -2.59 -2.44
N ALA A 95 9.94 -3.85 -2.87
CA ALA A 95 11.07 -4.70 -3.25
C ALA A 95 11.85 -4.11 -4.44
N GLU A 96 11.15 -3.66 -5.49
CA GLU A 96 11.78 -3.11 -6.69
C GLU A 96 12.62 -1.85 -6.46
N ILE A 97 12.19 -0.97 -5.54
CA ILE A 97 12.90 0.29 -5.23
C ILE A 97 13.82 0.18 -4.02
N ASN A 98 13.94 -1.02 -3.41
CA ASN A 98 14.66 -1.27 -2.16
C ASN A 98 14.16 -0.33 -1.04
N ALA A 99 12.87 -0.31 -0.80
CA ALA A 99 12.29 0.48 0.29
C ALA A 99 12.70 -0.08 1.67
N ASP A 100 12.96 0.79 2.62
CA ASP A 100 13.35 0.41 3.98
C ASP A 100 12.17 -0.16 4.78
N VAL A 101 10.94 0.24 4.44
CA VAL A 101 9.72 -0.15 5.17
C VAL A 101 8.47 0.09 4.32
N ILE A 102 7.43 -0.71 4.55
CA ILE A 102 6.07 -0.45 4.04
C ILE A 102 5.24 0.13 5.20
N LEU A 103 4.74 1.35 5.02
CA LEU A 103 3.81 1.99 5.95
C LEU A 103 2.37 1.70 5.50
N MET A 104 1.70 0.80 6.22
CA MET A 104 0.35 0.35 5.90
C MET A 104 -0.69 1.12 6.73
N ALA A 105 -1.23 2.16 6.13
CA ALA A 105 -2.24 2.99 6.74
C ALA A 105 -3.64 2.37 6.57
N LYS A 106 -4.24 1.90 7.66
CA LYS A 106 -5.59 1.30 7.69
C LYS A 106 -6.63 2.30 8.19
N ASN A 107 -7.87 2.17 7.71
CA ASN A 107 -9.00 2.93 8.24
C ASN A 107 -9.54 2.22 9.49
N ASN A 108 -9.77 2.98 10.57
CA ASN A 108 -10.41 2.53 11.80
C ASN A 108 -9.71 1.39 12.57
N VAL A 109 -8.52 0.95 12.14
CA VAL A 109 -7.74 -0.08 12.83
C VAL A 109 -6.34 0.47 13.09
N ASP A 110 -5.89 0.39 14.34
CA ASP A 110 -4.63 1.01 14.78
C ASP A 110 -3.47 0.02 14.91
N GLY A 111 -3.62 -1.17 14.36
CA GLY A 111 -2.60 -2.23 14.35
C GLY A 111 -3.17 -3.58 13.98
N VAL A 112 -2.44 -4.65 14.25
CA VAL A 112 -2.84 -6.04 14.05
C VAL A 112 -3.33 -6.63 15.35
N TYR A 113 -4.45 -7.35 15.30
CA TYR A 113 -5.11 -7.96 16.44
C TYR A 113 -5.19 -9.48 16.29
N SER A 114 -5.32 -10.20 17.43
CA SER A 114 -5.50 -11.65 17.46
C SER A 114 -6.80 -12.12 16.79
N SER A 115 -7.81 -11.25 16.74
CA SER A 115 -9.11 -11.44 16.09
C SER A 115 -9.67 -10.06 15.70
N ASP A 116 -10.78 -10.01 14.98
CA ASP A 116 -11.44 -8.75 14.60
C ASP A 116 -11.93 -7.99 15.85
N PRO A 117 -11.32 -6.85 16.22
CA PRO A 117 -11.68 -6.12 17.43
C PRO A 117 -13.10 -5.53 17.39
N MET A 118 -13.73 -5.48 16.22
CA MET A 118 -15.13 -5.05 16.07
C MET A 118 -16.12 -6.16 16.40
N LYS A 119 -15.67 -7.42 16.42
CA LYS A 119 -16.50 -8.61 16.67
C LYS A 119 -16.15 -9.31 17.98
N ASP A 120 -14.88 -9.21 18.40
CA ASP A 120 -14.37 -9.88 19.59
C ASP A 120 -13.78 -8.87 20.57
N LEU A 121 -14.47 -8.66 21.69
CA LEU A 121 -14.04 -7.75 22.75
C LEU A 121 -12.75 -8.19 23.46
N ASN A 122 -12.35 -9.48 23.31
CA ASN A 122 -11.10 -10.01 23.88
C ASN A 122 -9.94 -9.96 22.89
N ALA A 123 -10.13 -9.36 21.69
CA ALA A 123 -9.08 -9.20 20.73
C ALA A 123 -7.92 -8.39 21.31
N THR A 124 -6.73 -8.96 21.30
CA THR A 124 -5.51 -8.31 21.79
C THR A 124 -4.69 -7.77 20.64
N LYS A 125 -4.24 -6.52 20.76
CA LYS A 125 -3.36 -5.90 19.79
C LYS A 125 -1.93 -6.40 19.99
N PHE A 126 -1.28 -6.73 18.88
CA PHE A 126 0.16 -7.01 18.86
C PHE A 126 0.97 -5.72 18.69
N SER A 127 2.06 -5.58 19.42
CA SER A 127 3.05 -4.52 19.19
C SER A 127 4.02 -4.90 18.08
N GLU A 128 4.44 -6.17 18.07
CA GLU A 128 5.37 -6.73 17.09
C GLU A 128 4.97 -8.16 16.70
N LEU A 129 5.20 -8.52 15.45
CA LEU A 129 4.97 -9.85 14.87
C LEU A 129 6.09 -10.17 13.88
N THR A 130 6.32 -11.45 13.61
CA THR A 130 7.09 -11.87 12.43
C THR A 130 6.15 -12.04 11.22
N HIS A 131 6.72 -12.04 10.00
CA HIS A 131 5.93 -12.36 8.80
C HIS A 131 5.35 -13.78 8.88
N LEU A 132 6.11 -14.71 9.46
CA LEU A 132 5.66 -16.08 9.67
C LEU A 132 4.48 -16.15 10.66
N ASP A 133 4.49 -15.35 11.72
CA ASP A 133 3.34 -15.22 12.64
C ASP A 133 2.08 -14.78 11.91
N VAL A 134 2.20 -13.77 11.04
CA VAL A 134 1.07 -13.26 10.26
C VAL A 134 0.47 -14.35 9.38
N ILE A 135 1.32 -15.11 8.66
CA ILE A 135 0.88 -16.16 7.76
C ILE A 135 0.33 -17.36 8.54
N SER A 136 1.06 -17.85 9.53
CA SER A 136 0.69 -19.09 10.27
C SER A 136 -0.55 -18.92 11.14
N LYS A 137 -0.74 -17.72 11.70
CA LYS A 137 -1.93 -17.40 12.52
C LYS A 137 -3.11 -16.88 11.66
N GLY A 138 -2.94 -16.73 10.34
CA GLY A 138 -3.97 -16.23 9.44
C GLY A 138 -4.42 -14.81 9.75
N LEU A 139 -3.51 -13.97 10.24
CA LEU A 139 -3.84 -12.59 10.63
C LEU A 139 -4.09 -11.72 9.40
N GLN A 140 -5.17 -10.94 9.44
CA GLN A 140 -5.59 -10.10 8.31
C GLN A 140 -4.82 -8.77 8.26
N VAL A 141 -3.55 -8.84 7.92
CA VAL A 141 -2.69 -7.66 7.72
C VAL A 141 -2.77 -7.21 6.26
N MET A 142 -2.38 -8.08 5.36
CA MET A 142 -2.40 -7.95 3.90
C MET A 142 -2.75 -9.30 3.29
N ASP A 143 -2.94 -9.36 1.97
CA ASP A 143 -3.15 -10.66 1.32
C ASP A 143 -1.90 -11.56 1.38
N THR A 144 -2.09 -12.85 1.20
CA THR A 144 -1.02 -13.86 1.33
C THR A 144 0.14 -13.62 0.36
N THR A 145 -0.16 -13.19 -0.87
CA THR A 145 0.87 -12.90 -1.88
C THR A 145 1.76 -11.74 -1.43
N ALA A 146 1.16 -10.66 -0.94
CA ALA A 146 1.89 -9.52 -0.42
C ALA A 146 2.71 -9.89 0.83
N SER A 147 2.14 -10.69 1.73
CA SER A 147 2.83 -11.17 2.95
C SER A 147 4.05 -12.02 2.59
N SER A 148 3.90 -12.98 1.68
CA SER A 148 5.01 -13.83 1.23
C SER A 148 6.11 -13.01 0.54
N LEU A 149 5.72 -12.09 -0.34
CA LEU A 149 6.69 -11.23 -1.04
C LEU A 149 7.48 -10.33 -0.08
N SER A 150 6.82 -9.78 0.93
CA SER A 150 7.47 -8.96 1.96
C SER A 150 8.43 -9.81 2.82
N MET A 151 8.01 -11.03 3.19
CA MET A 151 8.84 -11.97 3.95
C MET A 151 10.08 -12.41 3.17
N ASP A 152 9.92 -12.76 1.88
CA ASP A 152 11.03 -13.25 1.04
C ASP A 152 12.11 -12.17 0.81
N ASN A 153 11.70 -10.91 0.81
CA ASN A 153 12.58 -9.76 0.62
C ASN A 153 12.95 -9.04 1.93
N ASP A 154 12.63 -9.62 3.09
CA ASP A 154 12.89 -9.05 4.43
C ASP A 154 12.43 -7.57 4.57
N ILE A 155 11.30 -7.21 3.97
CA ILE A 155 10.75 -5.85 4.01
C ILE A 155 9.85 -5.71 5.23
N PRO A 156 10.24 -4.92 6.23
CA PRO A 156 9.39 -4.66 7.38
C PRO A 156 8.16 -3.84 6.98
N LEU A 157 7.06 -4.02 7.73
CA LEU A 157 5.88 -3.20 7.59
C LEU A 157 5.38 -2.70 8.94
N VAL A 158 4.77 -1.52 8.94
CA VAL A 158 4.13 -0.93 10.11
C VAL A 158 2.67 -0.67 9.79
N VAL A 159 1.78 -1.32 10.53
CA VAL A 159 0.33 -1.16 10.40
C VAL A 159 -0.16 -0.14 11.41
N PHE A 160 -0.83 0.93 10.95
CA PHE A 160 -1.30 2.01 11.82
C PHE A 160 -2.61 2.63 11.34
N ASN A 161 -3.27 3.40 12.21
CA ASN A 161 -4.53 4.08 11.90
C ASN A 161 -4.30 5.37 11.11
N LEU A 162 -4.85 5.45 9.89
CA LEU A 162 -4.79 6.64 9.03
C LEU A 162 -5.66 7.79 9.53
N ASN A 163 -6.81 7.48 10.14
CA ASN A 163 -7.82 8.49 10.49
C ASN A 163 -7.39 9.37 11.68
N ARG A 164 -6.35 8.98 12.41
CA ARG A 164 -5.82 9.79 13.50
C ARG A 164 -4.84 10.81 12.94
N GLN A 165 -5.20 12.07 13.03
CA GLN A 165 -4.37 13.17 12.53
C GLN A 165 -2.94 13.12 13.08
N GLY A 166 -1.95 13.30 12.21
CA GLY A 166 -0.53 13.28 12.55
C GLY A 166 0.12 11.89 12.57
N ASN A 167 -0.64 10.79 12.50
CA ASN A 167 -0.05 9.44 12.60
C ASN A 167 0.95 9.13 11.49
N ILE A 168 0.76 9.60 10.27
CA ILE A 168 1.76 9.43 9.19
C ILE A 168 3.10 10.02 9.62
N ARG A 169 3.12 11.25 10.14
CA ARG A 169 4.33 11.89 10.62
C ARG A 169 4.95 11.11 11.79
N ARG A 170 4.13 10.71 12.76
CA ARG A 170 4.58 9.99 13.96
C ARG A 170 5.27 8.67 13.59
N VAL A 171 4.68 7.88 12.69
CA VAL A 171 5.29 6.63 12.20
C VAL A 171 6.61 6.90 11.48
N ILE A 172 6.66 7.90 10.59
CA ILE A 172 7.89 8.27 9.87
C ILE A 172 9.00 8.71 10.84
N MET A 173 8.62 9.36 11.96
CA MET A 173 9.56 9.77 13.01
C MET A 173 9.93 8.62 13.97
N GLY A 174 9.47 7.40 13.73
CA GLY A 174 9.81 6.21 14.49
C GLY A 174 9.05 6.03 15.80
N GLU A 175 7.90 6.73 15.98
CA GLU A 175 7.04 6.49 17.15
C GLU A 175 6.34 5.13 17.04
N ASP A 176 6.29 4.40 18.13
CA ASP A 176 5.61 3.10 18.25
C ASP A 176 4.09 3.30 18.45
N ILE A 177 3.36 3.46 17.36
CA ILE A 177 1.91 3.74 17.36
C ILE A 177 1.04 2.69 16.69
N GLY A 178 1.64 1.60 16.24
CA GLY A 178 0.93 0.59 15.46
C GLY A 178 1.32 -0.83 15.82
N THR A 179 1.41 -1.68 14.82
CA THR A 179 2.03 -3.00 14.89
C THR A 179 3.15 -3.07 13.87
N THR A 180 4.33 -3.43 14.32
CA THR A 180 5.47 -3.68 13.44
C THR A 180 5.52 -5.16 13.07
N VAL A 181 5.66 -5.48 11.78
CA VAL A 181 5.90 -6.84 11.28
C VAL A 181 7.27 -6.87 10.64
N ARG A 182 8.17 -7.74 11.13
CA ARG A 182 9.55 -7.84 10.62
C ARG A 182 10.17 -9.21 10.93
N GLY A 183 11.18 -9.58 10.14
CA GLY A 183 11.87 -10.87 10.28
C GLY A 183 11.03 -12.05 9.81
N LYS A 184 11.63 -13.24 9.85
CA LYS A 184 11.03 -14.50 9.42
C LYS A 184 10.38 -15.24 10.56
#